data_24bc4f8821faae38e829fafeeb482ae7
#
_entry.id   24bc4f8821faae38e829fafeeb482ae7
#
_cell.length_a   1.000
_cell.length_b   1.000
_cell.length_c   1.000
_cell.angle_alpha   90.00
_cell.angle_beta   90.00
_cell.angle_gamma   90.00
#
_symmetry.space_group_name_H-M   'P 1'
#
loop_
_entity.id
_entity.type
_entity.pdbx_description
1 polymer ?
#
loop_
_entity_poly.entity_id
_entity_poly.type
_entity_poly.pdbx_seq_one_letter_code
_entity_poly.pdbx_strand_id
1 'polypeptide(L)'
;ASDVYKRQDTHTMRKNMAVQESNGYKIIVVDDEQGIVDSLSIFLKRSGYDFTGVTNPLEAIELVRNNHYDLMILDFMMGPIHGDEVVEEIRKFNKDLYILLLTGHKDLAPPLETIKRLDIQGYCEKSDKFDQLLLLIESGIKAVSQMQLIKKINDELKTTYDKLESAYMETIEILRFTVEAKDAYTRGHSDRVSAYSVLIGEALGLSEDDLKTLKIGGLFHDIGKIGIPDSILLKTDKLDDEEYSEIKNHPAIGAHILSNATIFKDIIPIVKHHHERFDGHGYPGKLKGEEIPYLARIATVADSFDAMTSK
;
A
#
# COMPACT_ATOMS: atom_id res chain seq x y z
N ALA A 1 -25.42 20.15 63.87
CA ALA A 1 -24.21 20.22 63.03
C ALA A 1 -23.69 18.85 62.55
N SER A 2 -24.30 17.74 62.96
CA SER A 2 -23.81 16.38 62.60
C SER A 2 -24.53 15.73 61.43
N ASP A 3 -25.69 16.25 60.99
CA ASP A 3 -26.48 15.61 59.90
C ASP A 3 -26.25 16.15 58.49
N VAL A 4 -25.49 17.24 58.36
CA VAL A 4 -25.15 17.81 57.04
C VAL A 4 -23.96 17.09 56.43
N TYR A 5 -23.03 16.58 57.23
CA TYR A 5 -21.84 15.85 56.73
C TYR A 5 -22.14 14.43 56.22
N LYS A 6 -23.14 13.78 56.76
CA LYS A 6 -23.54 12.42 56.30
C LYS A 6 -24.28 12.39 54.95
N ARG A 7 -24.85 13.51 54.50
CA ARG A 7 -25.56 13.57 53.20
C ARG A 7 -24.65 13.92 52.01
N GLN A 8 -23.46 14.49 52.26
CA GLN A 8 -22.54 14.80 51.20
C GLN A 8 -21.72 13.58 50.70
N ASP A 9 -21.36 12.66 51.61
CA ASP A 9 -20.61 11.45 51.23
C ASP A 9 -21.39 10.45 50.42
N THR A 10 -22.73 10.32 50.65
CA THR A 10 -23.59 9.39 49.89
C THR A 10 -23.93 9.91 48.49
N HIS A 11 -23.88 11.21 48.24
CA HIS A 11 -24.13 11.80 46.93
C HIS A 11 -22.89 11.79 46.03
N THR A 12 -21.70 11.90 46.63
CA THR A 12 -20.40 11.82 45.94
C THR A 12 -20.08 10.37 45.53
N MET A 13 -20.41 9.38 46.42
CA MET A 13 -20.26 7.97 46.08
C MET A 13 -21.25 7.47 45.00
N ARG A 14 -22.43 8.06 44.90
CA ARG A 14 -23.42 7.70 43.86
C ARG A 14 -23.10 8.32 42.48
N LYS A 15 -22.34 9.41 42.42
CA LYS A 15 -21.91 10.03 41.16
C LYS A 15 -20.76 9.30 40.45
N ASN A 16 -20.03 8.43 41.15
CA ASN A 16 -18.94 7.63 40.59
C ASN A 16 -19.38 6.26 40.08
N MET A 17 -20.70 6.00 40.01
CA MET A 17 -21.28 4.79 39.39
C MET A 17 -21.86 5.07 38.00
N ALA A 18 -21.38 6.09 37.30
CA ALA A 18 -21.65 6.19 35.88
C ALA A 18 -20.94 5.02 35.21
N VAL A 19 -21.69 4.11 34.61
CA VAL A 19 -21.16 3.11 33.67
C VAL A 19 -20.39 3.90 32.63
N GLN A 20 -19.08 3.75 32.62
CA GLN A 20 -18.23 4.39 31.61
C GLN A 20 -18.69 3.80 30.26
N GLU A 21 -18.99 4.65 29.28
CA GLU A 21 -19.34 4.17 27.94
C GLU A 21 -18.23 3.24 27.45
N SER A 22 -18.60 2.12 26.77
CA SER A 22 -17.62 1.19 26.23
C SER A 22 -16.62 1.93 25.37
N ASN A 23 -15.33 1.71 25.62
CA ASN A 23 -14.25 2.25 24.79
C ASN A 23 -14.05 1.45 23.48
N GLY A 24 -14.93 0.48 23.20
CA GLY A 24 -15.00 -0.28 21.96
C GLY A 24 -14.02 -1.44 21.84
N TYR A 25 -13.12 -1.64 22.82
CA TYR A 25 -12.18 -2.77 22.81
C TYR A 25 -12.77 -4.00 23.48
N LYS A 26 -12.58 -5.15 22.84
CA LYS A 26 -13.07 -6.45 23.30
C LYS A 26 -11.94 -7.30 23.86
N ILE A 27 -12.06 -7.65 25.13
CA ILE A 27 -11.05 -8.44 25.85
C ILE A 27 -11.64 -9.81 26.19
N ILE A 28 -10.92 -10.88 25.83
CA ILE A 28 -11.23 -12.23 26.28
C ILE A 28 -10.25 -12.65 27.37
N VAL A 29 -10.78 -13.20 28.46
CA VAL A 29 -9.98 -13.75 29.58
C VAL A 29 -10.22 -15.25 29.63
N VAL A 30 -9.14 -16.01 29.69
CA VAL A 30 -9.14 -17.46 29.72
C VAL A 30 -8.33 -17.93 30.92
N ASP A 31 -8.99 -18.50 31.91
CA ASP A 31 -8.38 -18.99 33.15
C ASP A 31 -9.28 -20.07 33.73
N ASP A 32 -8.77 -21.26 34.06
CA ASP A 32 -9.56 -22.37 34.58
C ASP A 32 -10.09 -22.11 36.01
N GLU A 33 -9.56 -21.10 36.68
CA GLU A 33 -10.07 -20.60 37.96
C GLU A 33 -11.17 -19.54 37.78
N GLN A 34 -12.45 -19.91 37.95
CA GLN A 34 -13.60 -19.01 37.84
C GLN A 34 -13.47 -17.71 38.68
N GLY A 35 -12.83 -17.80 39.87
CA GLY A 35 -12.65 -16.66 40.74
C GLY A 35 -11.73 -15.57 40.16
N ILE A 36 -10.75 -15.95 39.32
CA ILE A 36 -9.87 -15.01 38.58
C ILE A 36 -10.67 -14.33 37.47
N VAL A 37 -11.40 -15.13 36.69
CA VAL A 37 -12.27 -14.62 35.62
C VAL A 37 -13.27 -13.60 36.15
N ASP A 38 -13.93 -13.90 37.30
CA ASP A 38 -14.90 -12.99 37.92
C ASP A 38 -14.24 -11.69 38.41
N SER A 39 -13.07 -11.78 39.03
CA SER A 39 -12.32 -10.63 39.52
C SER A 39 -11.90 -9.70 38.37
N LEU A 40 -11.37 -10.26 37.28
CA LEU A 40 -11.00 -9.51 36.08
C LEU A 40 -12.23 -8.93 35.37
N SER A 41 -13.36 -9.66 35.36
CA SER A 41 -14.63 -9.16 34.81
C SER A 41 -15.07 -7.86 35.45
N ILE A 42 -15.10 -7.83 36.80
CA ILE A 42 -15.51 -6.63 37.53
C ILE A 42 -14.62 -5.46 37.19
N PHE A 43 -13.33 -5.71 37.09
CA PHE A 43 -12.33 -4.68 36.81
C PHE A 43 -12.42 -4.15 35.36
N LEU A 44 -12.37 -5.05 34.37
CA LEU A 44 -12.37 -4.68 32.96
C LEU A 44 -13.67 -3.94 32.57
N LYS A 45 -14.83 -4.41 33.07
CA LYS A 45 -16.11 -3.72 32.86
C LYS A 45 -16.14 -2.31 33.48
N ARG A 46 -15.52 -2.12 34.66
CA ARG A 46 -15.42 -0.79 35.28
C ARG A 46 -14.50 0.15 34.47
N SER A 47 -13.50 -0.39 33.80
CA SER A 47 -12.60 0.36 32.91
C SER A 47 -13.20 0.59 31.50
N GLY A 48 -14.44 0.18 31.27
CA GLY A 48 -15.16 0.41 30.00
C GLY A 48 -14.79 -0.57 28.88
N TYR A 49 -14.19 -1.71 29.18
CA TYR A 49 -13.89 -2.74 28.18
C TYR A 49 -15.04 -3.73 28.01
N ASP A 50 -15.30 -4.16 26.78
CA ASP A 50 -16.16 -5.29 26.49
C ASP A 50 -15.44 -6.59 26.90
N PHE A 51 -16.05 -7.36 27.79
CA PHE A 51 -15.41 -8.50 28.43
C PHE A 51 -16.12 -9.81 28.08
N THR A 52 -15.33 -10.83 27.75
CA THR A 52 -15.73 -12.23 27.65
C THR A 52 -14.83 -13.07 28.55
N GLY A 53 -15.39 -13.85 29.47
CA GLY A 53 -14.62 -14.74 30.33
C GLY A 53 -14.96 -16.18 30.02
N VAL A 54 -13.94 -17.04 29.93
CA VAL A 54 -14.09 -18.48 29.71
C VAL A 54 -13.12 -19.25 30.60
N THR A 55 -13.58 -20.41 31.07
CA THR A 55 -12.75 -21.31 31.88
C THR A 55 -12.26 -22.54 31.10
N ASN A 56 -12.72 -22.71 29.86
CA ASN A 56 -12.29 -23.81 28.99
C ASN A 56 -11.44 -23.27 27.83
N PRO A 57 -10.16 -23.66 27.73
CA PRO A 57 -9.29 -23.19 26.67
C PRO A 57 -9.73 -23.58 25.25
N LEU A 58 -10.40 -24.72 25.07
CA LEU A 58 -10.92 -25.13 23.75
C LEU A 58 -12.10 -24.23 23.32
N GLU A 59 -12.97 -23.85 24.26
CA GLU A 59 -14.04 -22.89 24.00
C GLU A 59 -13.45 -21.51 23.61
N ALA A 60 -12.36 -21.09 24.27
CA ALA A 60 -11.68 -19.84 23.93
C ALA A 60 -11.18 -19.81 22.48
N ILE A 61 -10.62 -20.91 22.00
CA ILE A 61 -10.16 -21.03 20.59
C ILE A 61 -11.34 -20.84 19.62
N GLU A 62 -12.49 -21.50 19.90
CA GLU A 62 -13.68 -21.39 19.05
C GLU A 62 -14.29 -19.97 19.11
N LEU A 63 -14.29 -19.34 20.28
CA LEU A 63 -14.76 -17.97 20.41
C LEU A 63 -13.89 -16.98 19.62
N VAL A 64 -12.56 -17.12 19.68
CA VAL A 64 -11.64 -16.28 18.92
C VAL A 64 -11.72 -16.54 17.41
N ARG A 65 -12.07 -17.76 17.01
CA ARG A 65 -12.30 -18.10 15.61
C ARG A 65 -13.53 -17.42 15.02
N ASN A 66 -14.60 -17.32 15.83
CA ASN A 66 -15.90 -16.85 15.37
C ASN A 66 -16.20 -15.39 15.70
N ASN A 67 -15.42 -14.76 16.58
CA ASN A 67 -15.62 -13.40 17.02
C ASN A 67 -14.29 -12.62 16.98
N HIS A 68 -14.42 -11.29 16.88
CA HIS A 68 -13.30 -10.40 17.02
C HIS A 68 -13.01 -10.09 18.48
N TYR A 69 -11.75 -10.21 18.87
CA TYR A 69 -11.20 -9.73 20.14
C TYR A 69 -9.91 -8.95 19.86
N ASP A 70 -9.69 -7.90 20.64
CA ASP A 70 -8.52 -7.04 20.53
C ASP A 70 -7.36 -7.52 21.38
N LEU A 71 -7.68 -8.06 22.58
CA LEU A 71 -6.72 -8.54 23.54
C LEU A 71 -7.21 -9.82 24.20
N MET A 72 -6.32 -10.78 24.38
CA MET A 72 -6.53 -11.99 25.16
C MET A 72 -5.65 -11.97 26.40
N ILE A 73 -6.24 -12.24 27.56
CA ILE A 73 -5.53 -12.56 28.79
C ILE A 73 -5.70 -14.06 28.98
N LEU A 74 -4.58 -14.78 29.02
CA LEU A 74 -4.57 -16.24 28.97
C LEU A 74 -3.73 -16.78 30.11
N ASP A 75 -4.31 -17.62 30.94
CA ASP A 75 -3.51 -18.39 31.89
C ASP A 75 -2.58 -19.37 31.15
N PHE A 76 -1.37 -19.49 31.64
CA PHE A 76 -0.37 -20.39 31.05
C PHE A 76 -0.61 -21.85 31.46
N MET A 77 -1.02 -22.07 32.71
CA MET A 77 -1.15 -23.41 33.31
C MET A 77 -2.63 -23.79 33.47
N MET A 78 -3.21 -24.32 32.42
CA MET A 78 -4.60 -24.80 32.42
C MET A 78 -4.67 -26.28 31.99
N GLY A 79 -5.70 -26.99 32.40
CA GLY A 79 -6.09 -28.26 31.81
C GLY A 79 -7.27 -28.08 30.84
N PRO A 80 -7.42 -28.86 29.79
CA PRO A 80 -6.64 -30.01 29.35
C PRO A 80 -5.45 -29.68 28.44
N ILE A 81 -5.29 -28.39 28.01
CA ILE A 81 -4.17 -27.92 27.19
C ILE A 81 -3.54 -26.69 27.84
N HIS A 82 -2.26 -26.50 27.65
CA HIS A 82 -1.52 -25.36 28.18
C HIS A 82 -1.72 -24.09 27.33
N GLY A 83 -1.39 -22.94 27.92
CA GLY A 83 -1.58 -21.63 27.24
C GLY A 83 -0.77 -21.49 25.97
N ASP A 84 0.44 -22.06 25.88
CA ASP A 84 1.25 -22.05 24.66
C ASP A 84 0.59 -22.84 23.50
N GLU A 85 -0.05 -23.98 23.80
CA GLU A 85 -0.82 -24.75 22.81
C GLU A 85 -2.03 -23.97 22.31
N VAL A 86 -2.72 -23.25 23.20
CA VAL A 86 -3.84 -22.37 22.84
C VAL A 86 -3.36 -21.27 21.89
N VAL A 87 -2.22 -20.64 22.19
CA VAL A 87 -1.65 -19.61 21.33
C VAL A 87 -1.23 -20.18 19.98
N GLU A 88 -0.60 -21.37 19.93
CA GLU A 88 -0.26 -22.04 18.67
C GLU A 88 -1.49 -22.25 17.77
N GLU A 89 -2.59 -22.72 18.34
CA GLU A 89 -3.83 -22.92 17.57
C GLU A 89 -4.40 -21.60 17.08
N ILE A 90 -4.44 -20.57 17.91
CA ILE A 90 -4.95 -19.25 17.54
C ILE A 90 -4.09 -18.60 16.45
N ARG A 91 -2.76 -18.69 16.55
CA ARG A 91 -1.83 -18.08 15.56
C ARG A 91 -1.94 -18.69 14.17
N LYS A 92 -2.53 -19.88 14.00
CA LYS A 92 -2.82 -20.46 12.68
C LYS A 92 -3.83 -19.66 11.88
N PHE A 93 -4.74 -18.94 12.54
CA PHE A 93 -5.82 -18.17 11.89
C PHE A 93 -5.92 -16.71 12.31
N ASN A 94 -5.35 -16.31 13.46
CA ASN A 94 -5.36 -14.93 13.95
C ASN A 94 -3.96 -14.52 14.41
N LYS A 95 -3.28 -13.70 13.61
CA LYS A 95 -1.95 -13.19 13.91
C LYS A 95 -1.98 -11.83 14.62
N ASP A 96 -3.11 -11.14 14.57
CA ASP A 96 -3.24 -9.75 15.04
C ASP A 96 -3.73 -9.65 16.50
N LEU A 97 -4.23 -10.75 17.10
CA LEU A 97 -4.70 -10.77 18.48
C LEU A 97 -3.56 -10.49 19.46
N TYR A 98 -3.70 -9.46 20.28
CA TYR A 98 -2.73 -9.15 21.34
C TYR A 98 -2.89 -10.13 22.50
N ILE A 99 -1.83 -10.86 22.87
CA ILE A 99 -1.89 -11.91 23.89
C ILE A 99 -1.00 -11.55 25.07
N LEU A 100 -1.62 -11.54 26.27
CA LEU A 100 -0.94 -11.44 27.56
C LEU A 100 -1.10 -12.76 28.29
N LEU A 101 0.01 -13.39 28.68
CA LEU A 101 -0.02 -14.59 29.51
C LEU A 101 -0.06 -14.24 31.01
N LEU A 102 -0.87 -14.96 31.75
CA LEU A 102 -0.80 -15.02 33.20
C LEU A 102 -0.07 -16.29 33.66
N THR A 103 0.75 -16.20 34.70
CA THR A 103 1.46 -17.36 35.26
C THR A 103 1.38 -17.36 36.77
N GLY A 104 1.18 -18.52 37.37
CA GLY A 104 1.04 -18.66 38.81
C GLY A 104 2.37 -18.52 39.60
N HIS A 105 3.52 -18.84 38.98
CA HIS A 105 4.85 -18.76 39.59
C HIS A 105 5.91 -18.42 38.57
N LYS A 106 6.96 -17.70 39.01
CA LYS A 106 8.12 -17.31 38.18
C LYS A 106 8.83 -18.48 37.51
N ASP A 107 8.93 -19.60 38.22
CA ASP A 107 9.62 -20.80 37.75
C ASP A 107 8.82 -21.56 36.66
N LEU A 108 7.55 -21.20 36.44
CA LEU A 108 6.64 -21.78 35.47
C LEU A 108 6.40 -20.85 34.26
N ALA A 109 7.09 -19.71 34.21
CA ALA A 109 7.00 -18.81 33.08
C ALA A 109 7.52 -19.51 31.80
N PRO A 110 6.85 -19.31 30.64
CA PRO A 110 7.30 -19.90 29.40
C PRO A 110 8.71 -19.41 29.05
N PRO A 111 9.56 -20.29 28.47
CA PRO A 111 10.89 -19.88 28.00
C PRO A 111 10.79 -18.67 27.05
N LEU A 112 11.76 -17.77 27.10
CA LEU A 112 11.80 -16.57 26.25
C LEU A 112 11.71 -16.91 24.75
N GLU A 113 12.25 -18.08 24.35
CA GLU A 113 12.15 -18.61 22.99
C GLU A 113 10.69 -18.92 22.61
N THR A 114 9.90 -19.48 23.53
CA THR A 114 8.46 -19.76 23.33
C THR A 114 7.68 -18.46 23.17
N ILE A 115 7.92 -17.46 24.02
CA ILE A 115 7.28 -16.13 23.93
C ILE A 115 7.55 -15.50 22.56
N LYS A 116 8.80 -15.54 22.08
CA LYS A 116 9.17 -15.00 20.78
C LYS A 116 8.60 -15.81 19.62
N ARG A 117 8.65 -17.15 19.69
CA ARG A 117 8.15 -18.04 18.64
C ARG A 117 6.65 -17.90 18.42
N LEU A 118 5.90 -17.73 19.50
CA LEU A 118 4.45 -17.62 19.48
C LEU A 118 3.93 -16.19 19.35
N ASP A 119 4.83 -15.23 19.25
CA ASP A 119 4.48 -13.80 19.19
C ASP A 119 3.51 -13.40 20.32
N ILE A 120 3.95 -13.68 21.57
CA ILE A 120 3.26 -13.29 22.79
C ILE A 120 3.79 -11.93 23.21
N GLN A 121 2.90 -10.95 23.41
CA GLN A 121 3.29 -9.56 23.62
C GLN A 121 3.67 -9.24 25.06
N GLY A 122 3.23 -10.04 26.02
CA GLY A 122 3.59 -9.84 27.41
C GLY A 122 3.19 -10.99 28.31
N TYR A 123 3.77 -11.01 29.52
CA TYR A 123 3.35 -11.94 30.58
C TYR A 123 3.35 -11.21 31.93
N CYS A 124 2.52 -11.71 32.84
CA CYS A 124 2.36 -11.18 34.18
C CYS A 124 2.19 -12.33 35.19
N GLU A 125 2.72 -12.16 36.39
CA GLU A 125 2.48 -13.13 37.47
C GLU A 125 1.11 -12.88 38.12
N LYS A 126 0.35 -13.98 38.42
CA LYS A 126 -0.93 -13.89 39.16
C LYS A 126 -0.74 -13.29 40.57
N SER A 127 0.48 -13.41 41.14
CA SER A 127 0.85 -12.84 42.43
C SER A 127 1.24 -11.37 42.40
N ASP A 128 1.44 -10.81 41.21
CA ASP A 128 1.77 -9.40 41.04
C ASP A 128 0.60 -8.51 41.46
N LYS A 129 0.92 -7.29 41.91
CA LYS A 129 -0.11 -6.33 42.26
C LYS A 129 -1.01 -6.11 41.05
N PHE A 130 -2.30 -6.12 41.28
CA PHE A 130 -3.33 -5.91 40.27
C PHE A 130 -3.09 -4.69 39.38
N ASP A 131 -2.43 -3.65 39.93
CA ASP A 131 -2.01 -2.45 39.22
C ASP A 131 -1.02 -2.73 38.07
N GLN A 132 -0.16 -3.76 38.19
CA GLN A 132 0.79 -4.12 37.12
C GLN A 132 0.06 -4.77 35.95
N LEU A 133 -0.88 -5.65 36.20
CA LEU A 133 -1.72 -6.24 35.15
C LEU A 133 -2.50 -5.16 34.38
N LEU A 134 -3.04 -4.17 35.13
CA LEU A 134 -3.68 -3.01 34.57
C LEU A 134 -2.83 -2.26 33.57
N LEU A 135 -1.62 -1.92 34.01
CA LEU A 135 -0.68 -1.18 33.18
C LEU A 135 -0.34 -1.95 31.89
N LEU A 136 -0.23 -3.29 31.98
CA LEU A 136 0.01 -4.15 30.83
C LEU A 136 -1.20 -4.18 29.88
N ILE A 137 -2.42 -4.23 30.42
CA ILE A 137 -3.65 -4.20 29.63
C ILE A 137 -3.77 -2.84 28.91
N GLU A 138 -3.61 -1.73 29.61
CA GLU A 138 -3.65 -0.38 29.02
C GLU A 138 -2.57 -0.19 27.94
N SER A 139 -1.36 -0.67 28.21
CA SER A 139 -0.26 -0.66 27.23
C SER A 139 -0.59 -1.53 26.03
N GLY A 140 -1.18 -2.71 26.25
CA GLY A 140 -1.62 -3.61 25.19
C GLY A 140 -2.70 -2.99 24.30
N ILE A 141 -3.73 -2.39 24.91
CA ILE A 141 -4.80 -1.70 24.18
C ILE A 141 -4.25 -0.52 23.37
N LYS A 142 -3.30 0.22 23.93
CA LYS A 142 -2.62 1.30 23.20
C LYS A 142 -1.85 0.74 21.98
N ALA A 143 -1.16 -0.37 22.13
CA ALA A 143 -0.45 -1.03 21.03
C ALA A 143 -1.44 -1.52 19.94
N VAL A 144 -2.54 -2.15 20.34
CA VAL A 144 -3.62 -2.57 19.42
C VAL A 144 -4.18 -1.38 18.66
N SER A 145 -4.51 -0.28 19.35
CA SER A 145 -5.00 0.95 18.72
C SER A 145 -4.03 1.49 17.67
N GLN A 146 -2.73 1.50 17.98
CA GLN A 146 -1.69 1.94 17.04
C GLN A 146 -1.60 1.01 15.83
N MET A 147 -1.66 -0.31 16.03
CA MET A 147 -1.64 -1.29 14.94
C MET A 147 -2.85 -1.14 14.01
N GLN A 148 -4.05 -0.97 14.57
CA GLN A 148 -5.28 -0.73 13.81
C GLN A 148 -5.20 0.57 13.00
N LEU A 149 -4.67 1.64 13.60
CA LEU A 149 -4.47 2.91 12.90
C LEU A 149 -3.46 2.79 11.75
N ILE A 150 -2.33 2.11 11.96
CA ILE A 150 -1.33 1.87 10.91
C ILE A 150 -1.94 1.07 9.76
N LYS A 151 -2.70 0.02 10.06
CA LYS A 151 -3.40 -0.79 9.04
C LYS A 151 -4.36 0.07 8.22
N LYS A 152 -5.18 0.86 8.88
CA LYS A 152 -6.11 1.78 8.22
C LYS A 152 -5.40 2.78 7.31
N ILE A 153 -4.32 3.41 7.80
CA ILE A 153 -3.53 4.36 7.01
C ILE A 153 -2.90 3.67 5.78
N ASN A 154 -2.38 2.46 5.94
CA ASN A 154 -1.81 1.71 4.82
C ASN A 154 -2.86 1.36 3.75
N ASP A 155 -4.07 0.97 4.15
CA ASP A 155 -5.18 0.68 3.23
C ASP A 155 -5.65 1.94 2.50
N GLU A 156 -5.76 3.08 3.20
CA GLU A 156 -6.08 4.38 2.61
C GLU A 156 -4.97 4.84 1.65
N LEU A 157 -3.71 4.67 2.02
CA LEU A 157 -2.56 5.01 1.19
C LEU A 157 -2.55 4.19 -0.11
N LYS A 158 -2.77 2.88 -0.01
CA LYS A 158 -2.86 1.98 -1.17
C LYS A 158 -3.98 2.42 -2.11
N THR A 159 -5.18 2.66 -1.55
CA THR A 159 -6.33 3.11 -2.35
C THR A 159 -6.07 4.44 -3.05
N THR A 160 -5.38 5.36 -2.36
CA THR A 160 -5.04 6.68 -2.91
C THR A 160 -3.98 6.55 -4.00
N TYR A 161 -3.00 5.68 -3.81
CA TYR A 161 -1.98 5.39 -4.82
C TYR A 161 -2.61 4.82 -6.11
N ASP A 162 -3.50 3.82 -5.98
CA ASP A 162 -4.18 3.20 -7.12
C ASP A 162 -5.02 4.24 -7.90
N LYS A 163 -5.72 5.13 -7.18
CA LYS A 163 -6.47 6.24 -7.82
C LYS A 163 -5.55 7.23 -8.54
N LEU A 164 -4.42 7.56 -7.95
CA LEU A 164 -3.45 8.48 -8.56
C LEU A 164 -2.86 7.87 -9.84
N GLU A 165 -2.52 6.57 -9.82
CA GLU A 165 -2.01 5.85 -10.98
C GLU A 165 -3.06 5.84 -12.12
N SER A 166 -4.33 5.55 -11.79
CA SER A 166 -5.42 5.58 -12.78
C SER A 166 -5.59 6.98 -13.39
N ALA A 167 -5.65 8.03 -12.57
CA ALA A 167 -5.78 9.41 -13.05
C ALA A 167 -4.59 9.85 -13.91
N TYR A 168 -3.39 9.39 -13.57
CA TYR A 168 -2.19 9.61 -14.36
C TYR A 168 -2.30 8.97 -15.75
N MET A 169 -2.73 7.70 -15.83
CA MET A 169 -2.92 7.00 -17.10
C MET A 169 -4.03 7.64 -17.94
N GLU A 170 -5.14 8.05 -17.34
CA GLU A 170 -6.21 8.81 -18.04
C GLU A 170 -5.67 10.11 -18.63
N THR A 171 -4.83 10.83 -17.89
CA THR A 171 -4.21 12.08 -18.37
C THR A 171 -3.29 11.81 -19.58
N ILE A 172 -2.50 10.74 -19.54
CA ILE A 172 -1.67 10.31 -20.66
C ILE A 172 -2.53 10.03 -21.90
N GLU A 173 -3.63 9.30 -21.74
CA GLU A 173 -4.53 9.00 -22.85
C GLU A 173 -5.16 10.24 -23.44
N ILE A 174 -5.64 11.19 -22.62
CA ILE A 174 -6.19 12.45 -23.09
C ILE A 174 -5.16 13.25 -23.90
N LEU A 175 -3.93 13.35 -23.40
CA LEU A 175 -2.84 14.04 -24.10
C LEU A 175 -2.53 13.36 -25.44
N ARG A 176 -2.47 12.05 -25.47
CA ARG A 176 -2.27 11.25 -26.70
C ARG A 176 -3.39 11.52 -27.72
N PHE A 177 -4.65 11.41 -27.30
CA PHE A 177 -5.80 11.72 -28.18
C PHE A 177 -5.76 13.16 -28.72
N THR A 178 -5.27 14.12 -27.91
CA THR A 178 -5.14 15.51 -28.36
C THR A 178 -4.14 15.63 -29.50
N VAL A 179 -3.03 14.87 -29.44
CA VAL A 179 -2.03 14.85 -30.52
C VAL A 179 -2.56 14.14 -31.75
N GLU A 180 -3.18 12.97 -31.60
CA GLU A 180 -3.77 12.22 -32.70
C GLU A 180 -4.96 12.94 -33.38
N ALA A 181 -5.68 13.81 -32.64
CA ALA A 181 -6.72 14.64 -33.23
C ALA A 181 -6.18 15.67 -34.24
N LYS A 182 -4.90 16.05 -34.08
CA LYS A 182 -4.22 16.97 -35.00
C LYS A 182 -3.70 16.26 -36.26
N ASP A 183 -3.25 15.00 -36.14
CA ASP A 183 -2.72 14.18 -37.24
C ASP A 183 -3.61 12.95 -37.44
N ALA A 184 -4.65 13.09 -38.27
CA ALA A 184 -5.60 12.00 -38.54
C ALA A 184 -4.97 10.75 -39.18
N TYR A 185 -3.76 10.86 -39.74
CA TYR A 185 -3.00 9.75 -40.33
C TYR A 185 -2.40 8.82 -39.31
N THR A 186 -2.17 9.31 -38.08
CA THR A 186 -1.50 8.56 -36.99
C THR A 186 -2.46 7.86 -36.04
N ARG A 187 -3.75 7.76 -36.38
CA ARG A 187 -4.72 7.09 -35.50
C ARG A 187 -4.31 5.65 -35.17
N GLY A 188 -4.08 5.37 -33.91
CA GLY A 188 -3.63 4.07 -33.38
C GLY A 188 -2.18 3.69 -33.71
N HIS A 189 -1.43 4.55 -34.41
CA HIS A 189 0.00 4.36 -34.66
C HIS A 189 0.80 4.39 -33.36
N SER A 190 0.59 5.41 -32.53
CA SER A 190 1.30 5.52 -31.25
C SER A 190 1.04 4.33 -30.32
N ASP A 191 -0.18 3.76 -30.34
CA ASP A 191 -0.50 2.53 -29.59
C ASP A 191 0.32 1.32 -30.08
N ARG A 192 0.41 1.15 -31.40
CA ARG A 192 1.18 0.04 -32.00
C ARG A 192 2.66 0.20 -31.76
N VAL A 193 3.23 1.41 -31.95
CA VAL A 193 4.63 1.70 -31.65
C VAL A 193 4.96 1.44 -30.19
N SER A 194 4.09 1.86 -29.29
CA SER A 194 4.23 1.59 -27.85
C SER A 194 4.23 0.07 -27.58
N ALA A 195 3.26 -0.66 -28.14
CA ALA A 195 3.17 -2.12 -27.96
C ALA A 195 4.38 -2.86 -28.52
N TYR A 196 4.83 -2.50 -29.74
CA TYR A 196 6.02 -3.12 -30.34
C TYR A 196 7.30 -2.79 -29.57
N SER A 197 7.42 -1.56 -29.07
CA SER A 197 8.58 -1.18 -28.22
C SER A 197 8.65 -2.02 -26.96
N VAL A 198 7.51 -2.26 -26.29
CA VAL A 198 7.44 -3.12 -25.10
C VAL A 198 7.79 -4.56 -25.44
N LEU A 199 7.22 -5.13 -26.52
CA LEU A 199 7.52 -6.50 -26.97
C LEU A 199 9.01 -6.71 -27.27
N ILE A 200 9.64 -5.74 -27.93
CA ILE A 200 11.10 -5.77 -28.17
C ILE A 200 11.85 -5.71 -26.85
N GLY A 201 11.45 -4.81 -25.95
CA GLY A 201 12.07 -4.66 -24.62
C GLY A 201 11.98 -5.92 -23.77
N GLU A 202 10.84 -6.58 -23.75
CA GLU A 202 10.62 -7.88 -23.06
C GLU A 202 11.54 -8.96 -23.64
N ALA A 203 11.62 -9.06 -24.97
CA ALA A 203 12.48 -10.02 -25.65
C ALA A 203 13.98 -9.78 -25.36
N LEU A 204 14.36 -8.54 -25.09
CA LEU A 204 15.72 -8.15 -24.70
C LEU A 204 15.98 -8.26 -23.18
N GLY A 205 14.98 -8.62 -22.37
CA GLY A 205 15.10 -8.80 -20.92
C GLY A 205 15.27 -7.50 -20.15
N LEU A 206 14.64 -6.41 -20.60
CA LEU A 206 14.68 -5.11 -19.92
C LEU A 206 13.92 -5.13 -18.59
N SER A 207 14.27 -4.18 -17.73
CA SER A 207 13.58 -3.99 -16.44
C SER A 207 12.14 -3.50 -16.63
N GLU A 208 11.28 -3.73 -15.62
CA GLU A 208 9.91 -3.21 -15.63
C GLU A 208 9.85 -1.68 -15.79
N ASP A 209 10.82 -0.95 -15.24
CA ASP A 209 10.89 0.50 -15.34
C ASP A 209 11.27 0.95 -16.76
N ASP A 210 12.17 0.24 -17.44
CA ASP A 210 12.49 0.48 -18.84
C ASP A 210 11.31 0.15 -19.76
N LEU A 211 10.56 -0.93 -19.46
CA LEU A 211 9.36 -1.30 -20.21
C LEU A 211 8.26 -0.24 -20.05
N LYS A 212 8.06 0.31 -18.85
CA LYS A 212 7.16 1.45 -18.63
C LYS A 212 7.60 2.68 -19.40
N THR A 213 8.90 2.97 -19.39
CA THR A 213 9.48 4.09 -20.13
C THR A 213 9.29 3.92 -21.64
N LEU A 214 9.50 2.72 -22.19
CA LEU A 214 9.21 2.40 -23.60
C LEU A 214 7.74 2.55 -23.94
N LYS A 215 6.86 2.06 -23.08
CA LYS A 215 5.41 2.17 -23.26
C LYS A 215 4.97 3.62 -23.41
N ILE A 216 5.34 4.47 -22.44
CA ILE A 216 4.95 5.89 -22.44
C ILE A 216 5.71 6.66 -23.55
N GLY A 217 7.00 6.38 -23.75
CA GLY A 217 7.79 6.98 -24.79
C GLY A 217 7.25 6.72 -26.20
N GLY A 218 6.80 5.48 -26.46
CA GLY A 218 6.13 5.12 -27.71
C GLY A 218 4.81 5.85 -27.93
N LEU A 219 4.00 6.05 -26.87
CA LEU A 219 2.76 6.82 -26.95
C LEU A 219 3.00 8.30 -27.27
N PHE A 220 4.13 8.87 -26.82
CA PHE A 220 4.42 10.30 -26.93
C PHE A 220 5.53 10.64 -27.92
N HIS A 221 6.09 9.67 -28.68
CA HIS A 221 7.23 9.94 -29.57
C HIS A 221 6.95 11.10 -30.54
N ASP A 222 5.74 11.21 -31.01
CA ASP A 222 5.26 12.18 -31.98
C ASP A 222 4.56 13.42 -31.38
N ILE A 223 4.57 13.59 -30.03
CA ILE A 223 3.85 14.72 -29.39
C ILE A 223 4.23 16.09 -29.94
N GLY A 224 5.44 16.24 -30.42
CA GLY A 224 5.93 17.51 -30.99
C GLY A 224 5.27 17.91 -32.30
N LYS A 225 4.53 17.02 -32.98
CA LYS A 225 3.72 17.36 -34.14
C LYS A 225 2.67 18.43 -33.84
N ILE A 226 2.28 18.59 -32.57
CA ILE A 226 1.40 19.69 -32.13
C ILE A 226 1.96 21.08 -32.49
N GLY A 227 3.26 21.23 -32.53
CA GLY A 227 3.95 22.47 -32.89
C GLY A 227 4.15 22.69 -34.38
N ILE A 228 3.83 21.70 -35.23
CA ILE A 228 3.96 21.81 -36.68
C ILE A 228 2.72 22.50 -37.27
N PRO A 229 2.86 23.45 -38.20
CA PRO A 229 1.70 24.12 -38.85
C PRO A 229 0.83 23.10 -39.62
N ASP A 230 -0.50 23.26 -39.52
CA ASP A 230 -1.47 22.36 -40.16
C ASP A 230 -1.32 22.35 -41.70
N SER A 231 -0.93 23.49 -42.28
CA SER A 231 -0.66 23.63 -43.72
C SER A 231 0.48 22.68 -44.20
N ILE A 232 1.40 22.30 -43.32
CA ILE A 232 2.50 21.38 -43.60
C ILE A 232 2.11 19.97 -43.20
N LEU A 233 1.59 19.79 -42.00
CA LEU A 233 1.28 18.47 -41.45
C LEU A 233 0.20 17.73 -42.23
N LEU A 234 -0.83 18.47 -42.71
CA LEU A 234 -1.98 17.90 -43.44
C LEU A 234 -1.83 17.98 -44.96
N LYS A 235 -0.66 18.36 -45.47
CA LYS A 235 -0.41 18.50 -46.91
C LYS A 235 -0.42 17.12 -47.57
N THR A 236 -1.24 16.94 -48.60
CA THR A 236 -1.34 15.68 -49.34
C THR A 236 -0.33 15.56 -50.50
N ASP A 237 0.20 16.71 -50.95
CA ASP A 237 1.21 16.77 -51.98
C ASP A 237 2.63 16.56 -51.39
N LYS A 238 3.62 16.37 -52.28
CA LYS A 238 5.01 16.28 -51.82
C LYS A 238 5.46 17.53 -51.10
N LEU A 239 6.08 17.32 -49.94
CA LEU A 239 6.71 18.40 -49.18
C LEU A 239 7.95 18.90 -49.93
N ASP A 240 8.18 20.21 -49.91
CA ASP A 240 9.44 20.78 -50.30
C ASP A 240 10.50 20.64 -49.17
N ASP A 241 11.76 21.06 -49.45
CA ASP A 241 12.85 20.88 -48.50
C ASP A 241 12.68 21.72 -47.23
N GLU A 242 12.03 22.89 -47.31
CA GLU A 242 11.75 23.75 -46.15
C GLU A 242 10.64 23.14 -45.28
N GLU A 243 9.56 22.72 -45.90
CA GLU A 243 8.43 22.05 -45.20
C GLU A 243 8.91 20.74 -44.54
N TYR A 244 9.74 19.95 -45.22
CA TYR A 244 10.32 18.73 -44.67
C TYR A 244 11.27 19.02 -43.50
N SER A 245 12.05 20.12 -43.58
CA SER A 245 12.86 20.57 -42.47
C SER A 245 12.07 20.98 -41.25
N GLU A 246 10.86 21.59 -41.47
CA GLU A 246 9.96 21.96 -40.36
C GLU A 246 9.41 20.71 -39.65
N ILE A 247 9.00 19.68 -40.41
CA ILE A 247 8.54 18.42 -39.78
C ILE A 247 9.65 17.78 -38.96
N LYS A 248 10.91 17.84 -39.39
CA LYS A 248 12.06 17.29 -38.62
C LYS A 248 12.28 17.97 -37.25
N ASN A 249 11.63 19.08 -37.00
CA ASN A 249 11.72 19.75 -35.70
C ASN A 249 10.82 19.12 -34.63
N HIS A 250 9.81 18.26 -34.99
CA HIS A 250 8.89 17.73 -34.00
C HIS A 250 9.56 16.95 -32.86
N PRO A 251 10.68 16.20 -33.01
CA PRO A 251 11.30 15.54 -31.86
C PRO A 251 11.89 16.54 -30.85
N ALA A 252 12.44 17.65 -31.34
CA ALA A 252 12.97 18.72 -30.48
C ALA A 252 11.83 19.48 -29.78
N ILE A 253 10.75 19.78 -30.50
CA ILE A 253 9.54 20.42 -29.97
C ILE A 253 8.92 19.50 -28.89
N GLY A 254 8.77 18.20 -29.17
CA GLY A 254 8.22 17.23 -28.23
C GLY A 254 9.06 17.12 -26.95
N ALA A 255 10.37 17.05 -27.09
CA ALA A 255 11.30 17.05 -25.95
C ALA A 255 11.17 18.33 -25.11
N HIS A 256 11.00 19.49 -25.77
CA HIS A 256 10.79 20.77 -25.08
C HIS A 256 9.45 20.80 -24.33
N ILE A 257 8.36 20.35 -24.94
CA ILE A 257 7.03 20.28 -24.31
C ILE A 257 7.10 19.44 -23.04
N LEU A 258 7.69 18.24 -23.13
CA LEU A 258 7.77 17.28 -22.03
C LEU A 258 8.76 17.71 -20.93
N SER A 259 9.76 18.53 -21.26
CA SER A 259 10.73 19.02 -20.25
C SER A 259 10.11 19.90 -19.17
N ASN A 260 8.92 20.42 -19.39
CA ASN A 260 8.19 21.24 -18.42
C ASN A 260 7.54 20.41 -17.28
N ALA A 261 7.53 19.07 -17.40
CA ALA A 261 6.96 18.19 -16.38
C ALA A 261 7.96 17.09 -15.99
N THR A 262 8.37 17.08 -14.74
CA THR A 262 9.38 16.13 -14.21
C THR A 262 8.98 14.66 -14.44
N ILE A 263 7.69 14.38 -14.47
CA ILE A 263 7.13 13.04 -14.65
C ILE A 263 7.46 12.40 -16.01
N PHE A 264 7.79 13.22 -17.03
CA PHE A 264 8.13 12.74 -18.37
C PHE A 264 9.64 12.72 -18.64
N LYS A 265 10.48 13.00 -17.63
CA LYS A 265 11.93 13.13 -17.79
C LYS A 265 12.56 11.92 -18.49
N ASP A 266 12.13 10.71 -18.12
CA ASP A 266 12.74 9.47 -18.56
C ASP A 266 12.38 9.11 -20.02
N ILE A 267 11.27 9.63 -20.55
CA ILE A 267 10.84 9.42 -21.94
C ILE A 267 11.41 10.45 -22.92
N ILE A 268 11.91 11.59 -22.42
CA ILE A 268 12.46 12.66 -23.28
C ILE A 268 13.52 12.13 -24.25
N PRO A 269 14.49 11.26 -23.86
CA PRO A 269 15.46 10.71 -24.80
C PRO A 269 14.83 9.92 -25.95
N ILE A 270 13.74 9.19 -25.69
CA ILE A 270 12.98 8.46 -26.71
C ILE A 270 12.37 9.46 -27.68
N VAL A 271 11.58 10.42 -27.18
CA VAL A 271 10.88 11.42 -27.99
C VAL A 271 11.84 12.25 -28.83
N LYS A 272 13.00 12.62 -28.28
CA LYS A 272 13.98 13.43 -28.96
C LYS A 272 14.76 12.70 -30.05
N HIS A 273 15.01 11.38 -29.86
CA HIS A 273 15.98 10.65 -30.66
C HIS A 273 15.38 9.45 -31.43
N HIS A 274 14.05 9.29 -31.50
CA HIS A 274 13.42 8.19 -32.23
C HIS A 274 13.62 8.24 -33.75
N HIS A 275 14.04 9.35 -34.33
CA HIS A 275 14.43 9.48 -35.73
C HIS A 275 15.94 9.52 -35.95
N GLU A 276 16.73 9.22 -34.92
CA GLU A 276 18.18 8.99 -35.13
C GLU A 276 18.41 7.65 -35.85
N ARG A 277 19.41 7.64 -36.72
CA ARG A 277 19.79 6.45 -37.47
C ARG A 277 21.13 5.94 -37.01
N PHE A 278 21.30 4.66 -36.93
CA PHE A 278 22.54 4.03 -36.47
C PHE A 278 23.74 4.42 -37.32
N ASP A 279 23.51 4.77 -38.61
CA ASP A 279 24.54 5.25 -39.56
C ASP A 279 24.92 6.73 -39.34
N GLY A 280 24.22 7.47 -38.46
CA GLY A 280 24.46 8.90 -38.20
C GLY A 280 23.79 9.86 -39.19
N HIS A 281 22.92 9.39 -40.08
CA HIS A 281 22.18 10.21 -41.04
C HIS A 281 20.75 10.56 -40.54
N GLY A 282 20.49 10.32 -39.25
CA GLY A 282 19.23 10.68 -38.58
C GLY A 282 19.13 12.14 -38.17
N TYR A 283 18.13 12.45 -37.40
CA TYR A 283 17.89 13.79 -36.83
C TYR A 283 17.24 13.66 -35.44
N PRO A 284 17.30 14.70 -34.59
CA PRO A 284 17.87 16.04 -34.81
C PRO A 284 19.38 16.10 -34.50
N GLY A 285 19.93 15.15 -33.71
CA GLY A 285 21.30 15.21 -33.17
C GLY A 285 22.36 14.64 -34.09
N LYS A 286 22.00 13.88 -35.13
CA LYS A 286 22.87 13.10 -35.99
C LYS A 286 23.79 12.17 -35.21
N LEU A 287 23.26 11.59 -34.14
CA LEU A 287 23.93 10.62 -33.28
C LEU A 287 24.23 9.33 -34.07
N LYS A 288 25.35 8.68 -33.76
CA LYS A 288 25.79 7.49 -34.49
C LYS A 288 26.00 6.31 -33.53
N GLY A 289 25.52 5.16 -33.92
CA GLY A 289 25.76 3.93 -33.18
C GLY A 289 25.20 3.97 -31.79
N GLU A 290 26.04 3.75 -30.78
CA GLU A 290 25.67 3.70 -29.38
C GLU A 290 25.52 5.06 -28.70
N GLU A 291 25.87 6.16 -29.38
CA GLU A 291 25.55 7.51 -28.91
C GLU A 291 24.03 7.73 -28.84
N ILE A 292 23.24 6.98 -29.64
CA ILE A 292 21.78 6.99 -29.61
C ILE A 292 21.32 6.29 -28.32
N PRO A 293 20.51 6.94 -27.49
CA PRO A 293 19.99 6.33 -26.27
C PRO A 293 19.33 4.96 -26.55
N TYR A 294 19.62 3.96 -25.71
CA TYR A 294 19.24 2.58 -25.97
C TYR A 294 17.74 2.39 -26.21
N LEU A 295 16.91 2.99 -25.34
CA LEU A 295 15.44 2.91 -25.48
C LEU A 295 14.93 3.64 -26.72
N ALA A 296 15.63 4.72 -27.16
CA ALA A 296 15.28 5.39 -28.40
C ALA A 296 15.56 4.51 -29.62
N ARG A 297 16.66 3.73 -29.62
CA ARG A 297 16.93 2.74 -30.70
C ARG A 297 15.82 1.71 -30.82
N ILE A 298 15.27 1.24 -29.70
CA ILE A 298 14.13 0.30 -29.67
C ILE A 298 12.88 0.96 -30.27
N ALA A 299 12.55 2.17 -29.82
CA ALA A 299 11.42 2.92 -30.34
C ALA A 299 11.54 3.23 -31.84
N THR A 300 12.76 3.56 -32.34
CA THR A 300 13.04 3.76 -33.78
C THR A 300 12.72 2.50 -34.60
N VAL A 301 13.07 1.32 -34.09
CA VAL A 301 12.78 0.05 -34.77
C VAL A 301 11.26 -0.21 -34.79
N ALA A 302 10.57 0.01 -33.66
CA ALA A 302 9.14 -0.17 -33.54
C ALA A 302 8.36 0.78 -34.47
N ASP A 303 8.74 2.07 -34.50
CA ASP A 303 8.15 3.09 -35.38
C ASP A 303 8.35 2.75 -36.86
N SER A 304 9.57 2.42 -37.26
CA SER A 304 9.90 2.02 -38.62
C SER A 304 9.13 0.76 -39.04
N PHE A 305 8.99 -0.20 -38.14
CA PHE A 305 8.23 -1.43 -38.41
C PHE A 305 6.74 -1.13 -38.61
N ASP A 306 6.12 -0.31 -37.76
CA ASP A 306 4.73 0.10 -37.93
C ASP A 306 4.52 0.84 -39.25
N ALA A 307 5.38 1.80 -39.57
CA ALA A 307 5.30 2.55 -40.82
C ALA A 307 5.37 1.66 -42.08
N MET A 308 6.11 0.56 -42.04
CA MET A 308 6.24 -0.37 -43.16
C MET A 308 5.07 -1.39 -43.26
N THR A 309 4.40 -1.70 -42.16
CA THR A 309 3.42 -2.77 -42.05
C THR A 309 1.97 -2.30 -41.97
N SER A 310 1.75 -1.04 -41.54
CA SER A 310 0.44 -0.41 -41.48
C SER A 310 0.10 0.23 -42.84
N LYS A 311 -1.15 -0.03 -43.30
CA LYS A 311 -1.67 0.53 -44.55
C LYS A 311 -2.43 1.82 -44.31
#